data_fbe4d949c0290e5655fa5bed54f323d6
#
_entry.id   fbe4d949c0290e5655fa5bed54f323d6
#
_cell.length_a   1.000
_cell.length_b   1.000
_cell.length_c   1.000
_cell.angle_alpha   90.00
_cell.angle_beta   90.00
_cell.angle_gamma   90.00
#
_symmetry.space_group_name_H-M   'P 1'
#
loop_
_entity.id
_entity.type
_entity.pdbx_description
1 polymer ?
#
loop_
_entity_poly.entity_id
_entity_poly.type
_entity_poly.pdbx_seq_one_letter_code
_entity_poly.pdbx_strand_id
1 'polypeptide(L)' 'MNDKEYLNTALANMHSGQWFGWRKEDDNGNKIPNDQRMTYENIIVHDSSITKPTEAEVNAKIQELKDAEQ' A
#
# COMPACT_ATOMS: atom_id res chain seq x y z
N MET A 1 -8.13 12.08 -5.78
CA MET A 1 -8.03 10.78 -5.09
C MET A 1 -8.01 10.98 -3.58
N ASN A 2 -8.53 10.01 -2.82
CA ASN A 2 -8.41 10.01 -1.37
C ASN A 2 -7.09 9.32 -0.95
N ASP A 3 -6.77 9.35 0.34
CA ASP A 3 -5.50 8.81 0.83
C ASP A 3 -5.34 7.31 0.52
N LYS A 4 -6.43 6.55 0.56
CA LYS A 4 -6.39 5.12 0.26
C LYS A 4 -6.07 4.87 -1.21
N GLU A 5 -6.63 5.66 -2.09
CA GLU A 5 -6.36 5.55 -3.53
C GLU A 5 -4.92 5.93 -3.83
N TYR A 6 -4.38 6.96 -3.18
CA TYR A 6 -2.97 7.33 -3.33
C TYR A 6 -2.06 6.19 -2.90
N LEU A 7 -2.35 5.57 -1.77
CA LEU A 7 -1.54 4.46 -1.27
C LEU A 7 -1.55 3.28 -2.25
N ASN A 8 -2.73 2.88 -2.70
CA ASN A 8 -2.86 1.78 -3.64
C ASN A 8 -2.15 2.08 -4.96
N THR A 9 -2.34 3.28 -5.49
CA THR A 9 -1.71 3.71 -6.75
C THR A 9 -0.19 3.80 -6.62
N ALA A 10 0.30 4.31 -5.49
CA ALA A 10 1.73 4.39 -5.22
C ALA A 10 2.37 2.99 -5.25
N LEU A 11 1.77 2.04 -4.57
CA LEU A 11 2.28 0.67 -4.54
C LEU A 11 2.24 0.03 -5.94
N ALA A 12 1.15 0.23 -6.67
CA ALA A 12 1.01 -0.30 -8.02
C ALA A 12 2.05 0.26 -9.00
N ASN A 13 2.53 1.47 -8.74
CA ASN A 13 3.55 2.13 -9.57
C ASN A 13 4.98 1.79 -9.18
N MET A 14 5.21 1.20 -8.01
CA MET A 14 6.57 0.89 -7.55
C MET A 14 7.16 -0.34 -8.24
N HIS A 15 6.32 -1.31 -8.56
CA HIS A 15 6.72 -2.54 -9.25
C HIS A 15 5.60 -2.99 -10.19
N SER A 16 5.95 -3.76 -11.20
CA SER A 16 4.97 -4.30 -12.17
C SER A 16 4.20 -5.47 -11.58
N GLY A 17 2.95 -5.63 -12.02
CA GLY A 17 2.10 -6.76 -11.66
C GLY A 17 1.48 -6.66 -10.29
N GLN A 18 0.85 -7.75 -9.85
CA GLN A 18 0.21 -7.81 -8.54
C GLN A 18 1.17 -8.35 -7.51
N TRP A 19 2.06 -7.48 -7.05
CA TRP A 19 3.12 -7.86 -6.12
C TRP A 19 2.71 -7.67 -4.66
N PHE A 20 1.62 -6.98 -4.41
CA PHE A 20 1.17 -6.64 -3.05
C PHE A 20 -0.31 -6.94 -2.87
N GLY A 21 -0.73 -6.99 -1.62
CA GLY A 21 -2.12 -7.12 -1.24
C GLY A 21 -2.35 -6.51 0.13
N TRP A 22 -3.57 -6.66 0.62
CA TRP A 22 -3.97 -6.13 1.92
C TRP A 22 -4.38 -7.29 2.81
N ARG A 23 -3.84 -7.35 4.03
CA ARG A 23 -4.24 -8.41 4.95
C ARG A 23 -5.66 -8.17 5.45
N LYS A 24 -6.37 -9.25 5.65
CA LYS A 24 -7.78 -9.22 6.03
C LYS A 24 -8.00 -9.33 7.53
N GLU A 25 -6.99 -9.79 8.26
CA GLU A 25 -7.06 -10.01 9.70
C GLU A 25 -5.84 -9.43 10.37
N ASP A 26 -6.03 -8.94 11.61
CA ASP A 26 -4.92 -8.42 12.39
C ASP A 26 -4.14 -9.57 13.08
N ASP A 27 -3.13 -9.21 13.87
CA ASP A 27 -2.28 -10.19 14.56
C ASP A 27 -3.03 -11.00 15.59
N ASN A 28 -4.19 -10.52 16.03
CA ASN A 28 -5.04 -11.19 17.02
C ASN A 28 -6.12 -12.06 16.37
N GLY A 29 -6.16 -12.12 15.04
CA GLY A 29 -7.16 -12.89 14.31
C GLY A 29 -8.49 -12.18 14.10
N ASN A 30 -8.58 -10.91 14.45
CA ASN A 30 -9.79 -10.11 14.25
C ASN A 30 -9.83 -9.58 12.81
N LYS A 31 -11.01 -9.61 12.21
CA LYS A 31 -11.18 -9.10 10.85
C LYS A 31 -10.99 -7.59 10.83
N ILE A 32 -10.19 -7.14 9.87
CA ILE A 32 -9.98 -5.71 9.65
C ILE A 32 -11.11 -5.21 8.74
N PRO A 33 -11.86 -4.17 9.14
CA PRO A 33 -12.90 -3.59 8.28
C PRO A 33 -12.34 -3.12 6.94
N ASN A 34 -13.14 -3.22 5.88
CA ASN A 34 -12.70 -2.86 4.53
C ASN A 34 -12.11 -1.46 4.43
N ASP A 35 -12.67 -0.51 5.16
CA ASP A 35 -12.23 0.88 5.15
C ASP A 35 -10.92 1.10 5.91
N GLN A 36 -10.45 0.09 6.65
CA GLN A 36 -9.22 0.16 7.43
C GLN A 36 -8.10 -0.73 6.88
N ARG A 37 -8.37 -1.51 5.84
CA ARG A 37 -7.38 -2.43 5.26
C ARG A 37 -6.27 -1.74 4.50
N MET A 38 -6.59 -0.64 3.83
CA MET A 38 -5.64 0.05 2.94
C MET A 38 -4.76 1.03 3.72
N THR A 39 -3.92 0.46 4.58
CA THR A 39 -2.93 1.21 5.35
C THR A 39 -1.58 0.54 5.18
N TYR A 40 -0.50 1.29 5.43
CA TYR A 40 0.85 0.76 5.29
C TYR A 40 1.06 -0.53 6.11
N GLU A 41 0.53 -0.58 7.31
CA GLU A 41 0.69 -1.71 8.22
C GLU A 41 0.09 -3.00 7.69
N ASN A 42 -0.90 -2.90 6.84
CA ASN A 42 -1.65 -4.04 6.31
C ASN A 42 -1.14 -4.52 4.95
N ILE A 43 -0.05 -3.95 4.46
CA ILE A 43 0.53 -4.36 3.17
C ILE A 43 1.15 -5.74 3.29
N ILE A 44 0.79 -6.62 2.36
CA ILE A 44 1.38 -7.95 2.22
C ILE A 44 2.12 -7.97 0.88
N VAL A 45 3.39 -8.39 0.90
CA VAL A 45 4.16 -8.56 -0.34
C VAL A 45 4.07 -10.02 -0.77
N HIS A 46 3.47 -10.25 -1.93
CA HIS A 46 3.28 -11.59 -2.48
C HIS A 46 4.49 -12.12 -3.26
N ASP A 47 5.32 -11.24 -3.77
CA ASP A 47 6.49 -11.60 -4.57
C ASP A 47 7.73 -11.64 -3.67
N SER A 48 8.31 -12.82 -3.51
CA SER A 48 9.46 -13.01 -2.63
C SER A 48 10.73 -12.31 -3.12
N SER A 49 10.78 -11.91 -4.39
CA SER A 49 11.91 -11.16 -4.95
C SER A 49 11.82 -9.67 -4.66
N ILE A 50 10.68 -9.21 -4.13
CA ILE A 50 10.45 -7.80 -3.82
C ILE A 50 10.50 -7.60 -2.32
N THR A 51 11.33 -6.66 -1.86
CA THR A 51 11.37 -6.26 -0.47
C THR A 51 10.27 -5.23 -0.21
N LYS A 52 9.53 -5.40 0.88
CA LYS A 52 8.50 -4.43 1.27
C LYS A 52 9.12 -3.04 1.37
N PRO A 53 8.58 -2.04 0.65
CA PRO A 53 9.10 -0.67 0.73
C PRO A 53 8.89 -0.11 2.14
N THR A 54 9.76 0.82 2.54
CA THR A 54 9.59 1.50 3.82
C THR A 54 8.43 2.49 3.75
N GLU A 55 7.91 2.86 4.91
CA GLU A 55 6.83 3.86 4.96
C GLU A 55 7.28 5.18 4.34
N ALA A 56 8.54 5.57 4.57
CA ALA A 56 9.10 6.78 3.97
C ALA A 56 9.11 6.72 2.45
N GLU A 57 9.47 5.57 1.88
CA GLU A 57 9.46 5.38 0.42
C GLU A 57 8.05 5.47 -0.15
N VAL A 58 7.09 4.86 0.53
CA VAL A 58 5.69 4.90 0.12
C VAL A 58 5.15 6.33 0.19
N ASN A 59 5.44 7.04 1.27
CA ASN A 59 5.00 8.43 1.44
C ASN A 59 5.61 9.35 0.38
N ALA A 60 6.87 9.13 0.02
CA ALA A 60 7.53 9.89 -1.04
C ALA A 60 6.83 9.66 -2.39
N LYS A 61 6.44 8.43 -2.66
CA LYS A 61 5.72 8.10 -3.90
C LYS A 61 4.32 8.73 -3.91
N ILE A 62 3.64 8.73 -2.78
CA ILE A 62 2.33 9.39 -2.65
C ILE A 62 2.46 10.88 -2.91
N GLN A 63 3.48 11.52 -2.35
CA GLN A 63 3.71 12.94 -2.56
C GLN A 63 4.00 13.25 -4.03
N GLU A 64 4.75 12.39 -4.69
CA GLU A 64 5.03 12.49 -6.12
C GLU A 64 3.73 12.45 -6.94
N LEU A 65 2.80 11.56 -6.58
CA LEU A 65 1.51 11.47 -7.25
C LEU A 65 0.66 12.73 -7.02
N LYS A 66 0.69 13.26 -5.81
CA LYS A 66 -0.04 14.50 -5.48
C LYS A 66 0.52 15.68 -6.27
N ASP A 67 1.83 15.77 -6.39
CA ASP A 67 2.49 16.84 -7.13
C ASP A 67 2.16 16.75 -8.62
N ALA A 68 2.03 15.56 -9.16
CA ALA A 68 1.70 15.35 -10.57
C ALA A 68 0.25 15.75 -10.91
N GLU A 69 -0.62 15.83 -9.91
CA GLU A 69 -2.03 16.24 -10.10
C GLU A 69 -2.24 17.74 -10.09
N GLN A 70 -1.24 18.50 -9.71
CA GLN A 70 -1.32 19.97 -9.62
C GLN A 70 -0.99 20.66 -10.95
#